data_2578f2e93cdefc404fd0927c9415de7f
#
_entry.id   2578f2e93cdefc404fd0927c9415de7f
#
_cell.length_a   1.000
_cell.length_b   1.000
_cell.length_c   1.000
_cell.angle_alpha   90.00
_cell.angle_beta   90.00
_cell.angle_gamma   90.00
#
_symmetry.space_group_name_H-M   'P 1'
#
loop_
_entity.id
_entity.type
_entity.pdbx_description
1 polymer ?
#
loop_
_entity_poly.entity_id
_entity_poly.type
_entity_poly.pdbx_seq_one_letter_code
_entity_poly.pdbx_strand_id
1 'polypeptide(L)'
;NDKAFCKKILAGLHVQTASGYLFCNMQDISDFFSQPNLNLPVVVKPNLEGSSLGIDEECFCTTYAAAQNKAKKLINRFHQVLLEEYIDGYECTVWMIGNKNYFPFIKPLIISSNHKYYFENKIFTLNDKANHKKTYDLPENILPSHIVEELRKQAENIFCELGLRDYGRIDFRIKNNEIYFIEANALPIFSKSSEIGAIMSLYSISYEDICSVLIDVLIKRLMR
;
A
#
# COMPACT_ATOMS: atom_id res chain seq x y z
N ASN A 1 -9.14 0.12 7.03
CA ASN A 1 -8.87 -0.09 5.59
C ASN A 1 -9.65 0.85 4.64
N ASP A 2 -10.11 2.03 5.08
CA ASP A 2 -10.76 3.00 4.19
C ASP A 2 -9.71 3.78 3.41
N LYS A 3 -9.42 3.34 2.18
CA LYS A 3 -8.38 3.93 1.32
C LYS A 3 -8.68 5.38 0.95
N ALA A 4 -9.93 5.68 0.60
CA ALA A 4 -10.35 7.02 0.21
C ALA A 4 -10.28 7.99 1.39
N PHE A 5 -10.65 7.55 2.60
CA PHE A 5 -10.55 8.36 3.81
C PHE A 5 -9.08 8.63 4.19
N CYS A 6 -8.22 7.60 4.17
CA CYS A 6 -6.78 7.79 4.40
C CYS A 6 -6.19 8.84 3.45
N LYS A 7 -6.51 8.76 2.16
CA LYS A 7 -6.05 9.74 1.16
C LYS A 7 -6.51 11.16 1.45
N LYS A 8 -7.75 11.34 1.91
CA LYS A 8 -8.27 12.67 2.30
C LYS A 8 -7.50 13.26 3.47
N ILE A 9 -7.17 12.46 4.49
CA ILE A 9 -6.33 12.90 5.62
C ILE A 9 -4.95 13.32 5.10
N LEU A 10 -4.32 12.46 4.30
CA LEU A 10 -2.95 12.63 3.83
C LEU A 10 -2.79 13.78 2.82
N ALA A 11 -3.83 14.14 2.08
CA ALA A 11 -3.82 15.31 1.19
C ALA A 11 -3.52 16.62 1.92
N GLY A 12 -3.98 16.75 3.17
CA GLY A 12 -3.65 17.90 4.05
C GLY A 12 -2.19 17.96 4.49
N LEU A 13 -1.41 16.90 4.28
CA LEU A 13 -0.01 16.77 4.70
C LEU A 13 0.97 16.76 3.52
N HIS A 14 0.50 17.11 2.33
CA HIS A 14 1.29 17.09 1.09
C HIS A 14 1.86 15.71 0.73
N VAL A 15 1.25 14.62 1.23
CA VAL A 15 1.60 13.26 0.82
C VAL A 15 1.00 12.98 -0.55
N GLN A 16 1.83 12.63 -1.53
CA GLN A 16 1.36 12.30 -2.86
C GLN A 16 0.54 11.01 -2.84
N THR A 17 -0.60 11.01 -3.52
CA THR A 17 -1.46 9.85 -3.74
C THR A 17 -1.92 9.83 -5.18
N ALA A 18 -2.30 8.66 -5.70
CA ALA A 18 -2.93 8.59 -7.02
C ALA A 18 -4.22 9.40 -7.03
N SER A 19 -4.45 10.18 -8.09
CA SER A 19 -5.73 10.85 -8.34
C SER A 19 -6.82 9.79 -8.51
N GLY A 20 -8.02 10.06 -7.98
CA GLY A 20 -9.08 9.04 -8.07
C GLY A 20 -10.44 9.51 -7.56
N TYR A 21 -11.42 8.63 -7.72
CA TYR A 21 -12.80 8.84 -7.34
C TYR A 21 -13.34 7.67 -6.53
N LEU A 22 -14.12 7.98 -5.51
CA LEU A 22 -14.86 7.00 -4.71
C LEU A 22 -16.30 6.92 -5.23
N PHE A 23 -16.72 5.72 -5.64
CA PHE A 23 -18.09 5.41 -6.00
C PHE A 23 -18.78 4.69 -4.84
N CYS A 24 -19.95 5.18 -4.42
CA CYS A 24 -20.76 4.60 -3.38
C CYS A 24 -22.04 3.93 -3.93
N ASN A 25 -22.39 4.19 -5.19
CA ASN A 25 -23.56 3.65 -5.88
C ASN A 25 -23.39 3.67 -7.41
N MET A 26 -24.37 3.13 -8.12
CA MET A 26 -24.38 3.06 -9.59
C MET A 26 -24.47 4.43 -10.26
N GLN A 27 -25.10 5.40 -9.62
CA GLN A 27 -25.25 6.75 -10.17
C GLN A 27 -23.89 7.45 -10.21
N ASP A 28 -23.08 7.36 -9.13
CA ASP A 28 -21.72 7.92 -9.10
C ASP A 28 -20.88 7.41 -10.28
N ILE A 29 -21.00 6.10 -10.60
CA ILE A 29 -20.31 5.48 -11.73
C ILE A 29 -20.78 6.08 -13.05
N SER A 30 -22.11 6.21 -13.23
CA SER A 30 -22.69 6.75 -14.47
C SER A 30 -22.30 8.21 -14.69
N ASP A 31 -22.33 9.00 -13.64
CA ASP A 31 -21.99 10.42 -13.67
C ASP A 31 -20.51 10.63 -14.03
N PHE A 32 -19.60 9.91 -13.38
CA PHE A 32 -18.17 9.99 -13.69
C PHE A 32 -17.88 9.60 -15.13
N PHE A 33 -18.40 8.45 -15.59
CA PHE A 33 -18.09 7.95 -16.93
C PHE A 33 -18.85 8.67 -18.06
N SER A 34 -19.71 9.63 -17.76
CA SER A 34 -20.28 10.56 -18.74
C SER A 34 -19.23 11.55 -19.26
N GLN A 35 -18.31 12.00 -18.39
CA GLN A 35 -17.18 12.88 -18.70
C GLN A 35 -15.94 12.51 -17.86
N PRO A 36 -15.27 11.40 -18.18
CA PRO A 36 -14.15 10.93 -17.39
C PRO A 36 -12.94 11.86 -17.54
N ASN A 37 -12.26 12.15 -16.40
CA ASN A 37 -11.17 13.12 -16.32
C ASN A 37 -9.91 12.57 -15.61
N LEU A 38 -9.74 11.25 -15.52
CA LEU A 38 -8.52 10.61 -15.07
C LEU A 38 -7.68 10.14 -16.26
N ASN A 39 -6.36 10.13 -16.10
CA ASN A 39 -5.48 9.55 -17.11
C ASN A 39 -5.50 8.02 -17.05
N LEU A 40 -5.56 7.41 -18.23
CA LEU A 40 -5.40 5.96 -18.35
C LEU A 40 -3.91 5.56 -18.34
N PRO A 41 -3.56 4.36 -17.86
CA PRO A 41 -4.44 3.35 -17.30
C PRO A 41 -4.89 3.68 -15.87
N VAL A 42 -6.00 3.06 -15.44
CA VAL A 42 -6.56 3.21 -14.10
C VAL A 42 -6.71 1.87 -13.39
N VAL A 43 -6.80 1.91 -12.07
CA VAL A 43 -7.08 0.73 -11.22
C VAL A 43 -8.43 0.90 -10.56
N VAL A 44 -9.27 -0.14 -10.64
CA VAL A 44 -10.58 -0.22 -10.00
C VAL A 44 -10.52 -1.26 -8.88
N LYS A 45 -10.74 -0.84 -7.63
CA LYS A 45 -10.60 -1.72 -6.46
C LYS A 45 -11.64 -1.44 -5.37
N PRO A 46 -11.96 -2.42 -4.52
CA PRO A 46 -12.78 -2.17 -3.33
C PRO A 46 -12.10 -1.15 -2.40
N ASN A 47 -12.88 -0.18 -1.88
CA ASN A 47 -12.35 0.85 -0.98
C ASN A 47 -11.98 0.30 0.40
N LEU A 48 -12.84 -0.55 0.98
CA LEU A 48 -12.75 -0.98 2.38
C LEU A 48 -12.00 -2.30 2.59
N GLU A 49 -11.69 -3.03 1.52
CA GLU A 49 -11.09 -4.35 1.60
C GLU A 49 -9.57 -4.30 1.68
N GLY A 50 -9.00 -5.30 2.34
CA GLY A 50 -7.56 -5.55 2.41
C GLY A 50 -7.16 -6.85 1.72
N SER A 51 -5.88 -7.24 1.84
CA SER A 51 -5.34 -8.52 1.37
C SER A 51 -5.61 -8.86 -0.10
N SER A 52 -5.78 -7.86 -0.95
CA SER A 52 -6.16 -7.98 -2.38
C SER A 52 -7.54 -8.63 -2.61
N LEU A 53 -8.43 -8.65 -1.62
CA LEU A 53 -9.79 -9.13 -1.82
C LEU A 53 -10.51 -8.28 -2.87
N GLY A 54 -11.06 -8.95 -3.89
CA GLY A 54 -11.72 -8.30 -5.03
C GLY A 54 -10.77 -7.68 -6.06
N ILE A 55 -9.46 -7.91 -5.93
CA ILE A 55 -8.46 -7.48 -6.92
C ILE A 55 -8.05 -8.67 -7.80
N ASP A 56 -8.37 -8.57 -9.07
CA ASP A 56 -7.98 -9.48 -10.13
C ASP A 56 -7.38 -8.70 -11.32
N GLU A 57 -7.03 -9.39 -12.38
CA GLU A 57 -6.39 -8.80 -13.57
C GLU A 57 -7.28 -7.76 -14.28
N GLU A 58 -8.61 -7.91 -14.21
CA GLU A 58 -9.56 -6.94 -14.78
C GLU A 58 -9.59 -5.61 -14.02
N CYS A 59 -8.99 -5.54 -12.82
CA CYS A 59 -8.88 -4.30 -12.04
C CYS A 59 -7.93 -3.28 -12.65
N PHE A 60 -6.96 -3.71 -13.47
CA PHE A 60 -6.11 -2.85 -14.27
C PHE A 60 -6.78 -2.56 -15.61
N CYS A 61 -7.19 -1.32 -15.83
CA CYS A 61 -8.01 -0.93 -16.98
C CYS A 61 -7.29 0.08 -17.87
N THR A 62 -7.11 -0.27 -19.13
CA THR A 62 -6.52 0.59 -20.17
C THR A 62 -7.56 1.39 -20.94
N THR A 63 -8.86 1.17 -20.69
CA THR A 63 -9.97 1.89 -21.30
C THR A 63 -11.03 2.25 -20.27
N TYR A 64 -11.74 3.34 -20.46
CA TYR A 64 -12.85 3.74 -19.60
C TYR A 64 -14.01 2.74 -19.62
N ALA A 65 -14.26 2.08 -20.76
CA ALA A 65 -15.30 1.05 -20.85
C ALA A 65 -15.00 -0.14 -19.95
N ALA A 66 -13.74 -0.62 -19.94
CA ALA A 66 -13.31 -1.68 -19.03
C ALA A 66 -13.44 -1.23 -17.56
N ALA A 67 -12.98 -0.02 -17.23
CA ALA A 67 -13.06 0.54 -15.89
C ALA A 67 -14.51 0.67 -15.39
N GLN A 68 -15.42 1.17 -16.24
CA GLN A 68 -16.84 1.27 -15.91
C GLN A 68 -17.47 -0.10 -15.64
N ASN A 69 -17.19 -1.08 -16.50
CA ASN A 69 -17.72 -2.44 -16.33
C ASN A 69 -17.19 -3.08 -15.04
N LYS A 70 -15.90 -2.90 -14.75
CA LYS A 70 -15.31 -3.40 -13.51
C LYS A 70 -15.89 -2.71 -12.27
N ALA A 71 -16.05 -1.39 -12.29
CA ALA A 71 -16.67 -0.65 -11.20
C ALA A 71 -18.10 -1.13 -10.92
N LYS A 72 -18.92 -1.35 -11.98
CA LYS A 72 -20.27 -1.91 -11.85
C LYS A 72 -20.30 -3.32 -11.24
N LYS A 73 -19.34 -4.17 -11.60
CA LYS A 73 -19.21 -5.52 -10.99
C LYS A 73 -18.87 -5.41 -9.50
N LEU A 74 -17.90 -4.55 -9.14
CA LEU A 74 -17.41 -4.45 -7.76
C LEU A 74 -18.41 -3.76 -6.84
N ILE A 75 -19.15 -2.71 -7.28
CA ILE A 75 -20.06 -1.96 -6.43
C ILE A 75 -21.21 -2.83 -5.89
N ASN A 76 -21.67 -3.80 -6.68
CA ASN A 76 -22.71 -4.74 -6.26
C ASN A 76 -22.26 -5.68 -5.12
N ARG A 77 -20.95 -5.91 -5.01
CA ARG A 77 -20.38 -6.82 -4.02
C ARG A 77 -19.82 -6.10 -2.80
N PHE A 78 -19.18 -4.95 -3.01
CA PHE A 78 -18.37 -4.27 -2.00
C PHE A 78 -18.93 -2.90 -1.56
N HIS A 79 -20.00 -2.44 -2.18
CA HIS A 79 -20.72 -1.18 -1.86
C HIS A 79 -19.90 0.12 -2.01
N GLN A 80 -18.58 0.06 -1.94
CA GLN A 80 -17.68 1.18 -2.17
C GLN A 80 -16.51 0.76 -3.05
N VAL A 81 -16.32 1.48 -4.15
CA VAL A 81 -15.30 1.20 -5.15
C VAL A 81 -14.45 2.43 -5.39
N LEU A 82 -13.16 2.27 -5.34
CA LEU A 82 -12.18 3.31 -5.62
C LEU A 82 -11.64 3.12 -7.04
N LEU A 83 -11.76 4.15 -7.86
CA LEU A 83 -11.13 4.28 -9.18
C LEU A 83 -9.93 5.20 -9.01
N GLU A 84 -8.74 4.79 -9.45
CA GLU A 84 -7.50 5.57 -9.31
C GLU A 84 -6.65 5.50 -10.57
N GLU A 85 -5.92 6.58 -10.88
CA GLU A 85 -4.83 6.52 -11.85
C GLU A 85 -3.80 5.48 -11.43
N TYR A 86 -3.32 4.69 -12.37
CA TYR A 86 -2.25 3.73 -12.11
C TYR A 86 -0.90 4.45 -11.99
N ILE A 87 -0.26 4.30 -10.86
CA ILE A 87 1.12 4.79 -10.68
C ILE A 87 2.07 3.71 -11.17
N ASP A 88 2.64 3.93 -12.34
CA ASP A 88 3.63 3.02 -12.92
C ASP A 88 5.00 3.26 -12.30
N GLY A 89 5.43 2.38 -11.40
CA GLY A 89 6.65 2.55 -10.61
C GLY A 89 6.99 1.33 -9.76
N TYR A 90 8.06 1.45 -8.99
CA TYR A 90 8.47 0.44 -8.02
C TYR A 90 7.44 0.32 -6.90
N GLU A 91 7.17 -0.89 -6.45
CA GLU A 91 6.30 -1.13 -5.30
C GLU A 91 7.16 -1.36 -4.07
N CYS A 92 6.92 -0.56 -3.04
CA CYS A 92 7.62 -0.63 -1.77
C CYS A 92 6.63 -0.82 -0.62
N THR A 93 7.06 -1.53 0.41
CA THR A 93 6.31 -1.68 1.64
C THR A 93 7.21 -1.35 2.83
N VAL A 94 6.70 -0.62 3.81
CA VAL A 94 7.44 -0.24 5.00
C VAL A 94 6.77 -0.84 6.22
N TRP A 95 7.45 -1.79 6.85
CA TRP A 95 7.07 -2.36 8.13
C TRP A 95 7.56 -1.48 9.27
N MET A 96 6.70 -1.25 10.24
CA MET A 96 6.98 -0.35 11.35
C MET A 96 6.52 -0.97 12.68
N ILE A 97 7.36 -0.81 13.70
CA ILE A 97 7.00 -1.05 15.11
C ILE A 97 7.39 0.20 15.87
N GLY A 98 6.41 0.85 16.49
CA GLY A 98 6.62 2.09 17.22
C GLY A 98 5.33 2.83 17.53
N ASN A 99 5.50 3.95 18.21
CA ASN A 99 4.46 4.93 18.49
C ASN A 99 5.07 6.32 18.36
N LYS A 100 4.22 7.36 18.34
CA LYS A 100 4.64 8.75 18.21
C LYS A 100 5.92 9.06 19.01
N ASN A 101 6.93 9.61 18.35
CA ASN A 101 8.25 9.95 18.89
C ASN A 101 9.16 8.75 19.27
N TYR A 102 8.77 7.52 18.95
CA TYR A 102 9.60 6.35 19.21
C TYR A 102 9.32 5.22 18.22
N PHE A 103 10.15 5.12 17.21
CA PHE A 103 10.08 4.09 16.17
C PHE A 103 11.41 3.31 16.11
N PRO A 104 11.60 2.32 17.00
CA PRO A 104 12.82 1.51 17.01
C PRO A 104 12.93 0.57 15.80
N PHE A 105 11.85 0.42 15.03
CA PHE A 105 11.83 -0.48 13.88
C PHE A 105 11.08 0.15 12.70
N ILE A 106 11.83 0.50 11.66
CA ILE A 106 11.30 0.95 10.36
C ILE A 106 12.09 0.20 9.29
N LYS A 107 11.45 -0.77 8.63
CA LYS A 107 12.10 -1.67 7.68
C LYS A 107 11.39 -1.61 6.32
N PRO A 108 11.89 -0.81 5.39
CA PRO A 108 11.37 -0.79 4.04
C PRO A 108 11.84 -2.02 3.25
N LEU A 109 10.97 -2.52 2.38
CA LEU A 109 11.24 -3.57 1.41
C LEU A 109 10.81 -3.10 0.03
N ILE A 110 11.59 -3.40 -1.00
CA ILE A 110 11.13 -3.29 -2.38
C ILE A 110 10.63 -4.65 -2.86
N ILE A 111 9.56 -4.63 -3.63
CA ILE A 111 8.89 -5.84 -4.09
C ILE A 111 9.39 -6.19 -5.48
N SER A 112 9.70 -7.46 -5.70
CA SER A 112 10.01 -7.99 -7.02
C SER A 112 9.18 -9.23 -7.34
N SER A 113 9.10 -9.55 -8.62
CA SER A 113 8.53 -10.79 -9.12
C SER A 113 9.38 -11.30 -10.27
N ASN A 114 9.85 -12.56 -10.17
CA ASN A 114 10.77 -13.15 -11.16
C ASN A 114 11.99 -12.24 -11.43
N HIS A 115 12.60 -11.69 -10.38
CA HIS A 115 13.75 -10.76 -10.44
C HIS A 115 13.46 -9.44 -11.18
N LYS A 116 12.21 -9.08 -11.41
CA LYS A 116 11.80 -7.78 -11.93
C LYS A 116 11.23 -6.93 -10.80
N TYR A 117 11.79 -5.75 -10.59
CA TYR A 117 11.36 -4.78 -9.57
C TYR A 117 10.30 -3.81 -10.11
N TYR A 118 10.25 -3.65 -11.40
CA TYR A 118 9.31 -2.79 -12.09
C TYR A 118 8.27 -3.64 -12.81
N PHE A 119 7.01 -3.43 -12.47
CA PHE A 119 5.88 -4.19 -13.02
C PHE A 119 5.15 -3.36 -14.05
N GLU A 120 5.74 -3.21 -15.22
CA GLU A 120 5.12 -2.49 -16.33
C GLU A 120 3.66 -2.92 -16.53
N ASN A 121 2.73 -1.97 -16.33
CA ASN A 121 1.31 -2.17 -16.57
C ASN A 121 0.69 -3.38 -15.86
N LYS A 122 1.13 -3.68 -14.64
CA LYS A 122 0.59 -4.78 -13.82
C LYS A 122 0.30 -4.35 -12.40
N ILE A 123 -0.71 -5.00 -11.83
CA ILE A 123 -1.00 -4.97 -10.39
C ILE A 123 -0.84 -6.37 -9.81
N PHE A 124 -0.45 -6.47 -8.53
CA PHE A 124 -0.45 -7.74 -7.82
C PHE A 124 -1.87 -8.17 -7.49
N THR A 125 -2.26 -9.31 -8.03
CA THR A 125 -3.56 -9.93 -7.80
C THR A 125 -3.51 -10.91 -6.63
N LEU A 126 -4.68 -11.34 -6.18
CA LEU A 126 -4.79 -12.42 -5.20
C LEU A 126 -4.14 -13.72 -5.72
N ASN A 127 -4.24 -13.99 -7.02
CA ASN A 127 -3.65 -15.16 -7.67
C ASN A 127 -2.12 -15.11 -7.68
N ASP A 128 -1.53 -13.94 -7.88
CA ASP A 128 -0.07 -13.77 -7.81
C ASP A 128 0.47 -14.03 -6.39
N LYS A 129 -0.29 -13.63 -5.36
CA LYS A 129 0.04 -13.92 -3.96
C LYS A 129 -0.02 -15.43 -3.69
N ALA A 130 -1.06 -16.11 -4.15
CA ALA A 130 -1.22 -17.56 -3.97
C ALA A 130 -0.11 -18.38 -4.64
N ASN A 131 0.44 -17.91 -5.75
CA ASN A 131 1.50 -18.57 -6.50
C ASN A 131 2.92 -18.21 -6.04
N HIS A 132 3.09 -17.54 -4.90
CA HIS A 132 4.38 -17.14 -4.32
C HIS A 132 5.33 -16.41 -5.29
N LYS A 133 4.77 -15.65 -6.23
CA LYS A 133 5.56 -14.91 -7.22
C LYS A 133 6.23 -13.65 -6.66
N LYS A 134 5.84 -13.26 -5.43
CA LYS A 134 6.32 -12.06 -4.78
C LYS A 134 7.60 -12.36 -4.00
N THR A 135 8.67 -11.64 -4.32
CA THR A 135 9.94 -11.65 -3.59
C THR A 135 10.28 -10.23 -3.12
N TYR A 136 11.25 -10.12 -2.23
CA TYR A 136 11.60 -8.85 -1.58
C TYR A 136 13.11 -8.64 -1.63
N ASP A 137 13.52 -7.37 -1.68
CA ASP A 137 14.91 -6.95 -1.58
C ASP A 137 15.01 -5.65 -0.76
N LEU A 138 16.24 -5.23 -0.46
CA LEU A 138 16.49 -3.93 0.17
C LEU A 138 16.29 -2.81 -0.86
N PRO A 139 15.50 -1.79 -0.55
CA PRO A 139 15.31 -0.66 -1.47
C PRO A 139 16.62 0.05 -1.83
N GLU A 140 17.59 0.04 -0.92
CA GLU A 140 18.94 0.63 -1.10
C GLU A 140 19.71 0.03 -2.29
N ASN A 141 19.36 -1.19 -2.71
CA ASN A 141 19.96 -1.83 -3.88
C ASN A 141 19.46 -1.26 -5.22
N ILE A 142 18.30 -0.57 -5.20
CA ILE A 142 17.55 -0.16 -6.40
C ILE A 142 17.33 1.34 -6.42
N LEU A 143 17.03 1.95 -5.27
CA LEU A 143 16.64 3.35 -5.14
C LEU A 143 17.80 4.18 -4.57
N PRO A 144 17.88 5.47 -4.96
CA PRO A 144 18.82 6.41 -4.34
C PRO A 144 18.60 6.50 -2.82
N SER A 145 19.68 6.60 -2.04
CA SER A 145 19.62 6.63 -0.57
C SER A 145 18.71 7.73 -0.02
N HIS A 146 18.69 8.91 -0.63
CA HIS A 146 17.80 10.01 -0.21
C HIS A 146 16.32 9.68 -0.38
N ILE A 147 15.94 8.87 -1.39
CA ILE A 147 14.56 8.40 -1.58
C ILE A 147 14.20 7.37 -0.50
N VAL A 148 15.12 6.49 -0.15
CA VAL A 148 14.87 5.50 0.92
C VAL A 148 14.72 6.19 2.28
N GLU A 149 15.50 7.22 2.56
CA GLU A 149 15.36 8.02 3.78
C GLU A 149 14.03 8.78 3.80
N GLU A 150 13.65 9.39 2.69
CA GLU A 150 12.37 10.09 2.56
C GLU A 150 11.19 9.11 2.72
N LEU A 151 11.30 7.91 2.16
CA LEU A 151 10.31 6.83 2.30
C LEU A 151 10.09 6.48 3.78
N ARG A 152 11.17 6.36 4.58
CA ARG A 152 11.08 6.11 6.03
C ARG A 152 10.38 7.25 6.77
N LYS A 153 10.75 8.51 6.47
CA LYS A 153 10.13 9.69 7.09
C LYS A 153 8.65 9.82 6.75
N GLN A 154 8.30 9.62 5.49
CA GLN A 154 6.89 9.66 5.08
C GLN A 154 6.08 8.53 5.74
N ALA A 155 6.64 7.32 5.83
CA ALA A 155 5.99 6.23 6.53
C ALA A 155 5.73 6.55 8.00
N GLU A 156 6.70 7.15 8.71
CA GLU A 156 6.57 7.57 10.11
C GLU A 156 5.46 8.62 10.27
N ASN A 157 5.46 9.66 9.43
CA ASN A 157 4.46 10.70 9.45
C ASN A 157 3.06 10.13 9.19
N ILE A 158 2.90 9.32 8.15
CA ILE A 158 1.63 8.68 7.80
C ILE A 158 1.13 7.78 8.93
N PHE A 159 2.02 7.00 9.54
CA PHE A 159 1.69 6.13 10.66
C PHE A 159 1.09 6.94 11.83
N CYS A 160 1.71 8.06 12.19
CA CYS A 160 1.24 8.94 13.24
C CYS A 160 -0.10 9.60 12.90
N GLU A 161 -0.22 10.16 11.70
CA GLU A 161 -1.38 10.94 11.28
C GLU A 161 -2.63 10.08 11.06
N LEU A 162 -2.46 8.84 10.62
CA LEU A 162 -3.55 7.86 10.53
C LEU A 162 -3.89 7.23 11.89
N GLY A 163 -3.20 7.59 12.97
CA GLY A 163 -3.44 7.08 14.32
C GLY A 163 -3.08 5.59 14.48
N LEU A 164 -2.17 5.07 13.68
CA LEU A 164 -1.68 3.70 13.84
C LEU A 164 -0.90 3.58 15.15
N ARG A 165 -0.90 2.39 15.73
CA ARG A 165 -0.25 2.13 17.02
C ARG A 165 0.44 0.78 17.02
N ASP A 166 1.55 0.74 17.75
CA ASP A 166 2.34 -0.44 18.09
C ASP A 166 3.04 -1.06 16.89
N TYR A 167 2.31 -1.48 15.86
CA TYR A 167 2.90 -1.93 14.61
C TYR A 167 1.94 -1.71 13.43
N GLY A 168 2.49 -1.68 12.23
CA GLY A 168 1.73 -1.50 11.00
C GLY A 168 2.60 -1.60 9.77
N ARG A 169 1.97 -1.55 8.61
CA ARG A 169 2.63 -1.55 7.32
C ARG A 169 2.02 -0.50 6.41
N ILE A 170 2.86 0.25 5.72
CA ILE A 170 2.45 1.24 4.76
C ILE A 170 3.03 0.87 3.40
N ASP A 171 2.16 0.85 2.39
CA ASP A 171 2.50 0.45 1.04
C ASP A 171 2.57 1.68 0.13
N PHE A 172 3.60 1.74 -0.71
CA PHE A 172 3.94 2.86 -1.58
C PHE A 172 4.21 2.41 -3.00
N ARG A 173 4.06 3.34 -3.95
CA ARG A 173 4.69 3.26 -5.26
C ARG A 173 5.66 4.40 -5.46
N ILE A 174 6.79 4.13 -6.13
CA ILE A 174 7.83 5.11 -6.39
C ILE A 174 8.02 5.23 -7.89
N LYS A 175 7.69 6.43 -8.43
CA LYS A 175 7.79 6.77 -9.84
C LYS A 175 8.65 8.01 -10.01
N ASN A 176 9.71 7.93 -10.81
CA ASN A 176 10.60 9.08 -11.06
C ASN A 176 11.12 9.75 -9.77
N ASN A 177 11.45 8.95 -8.76
CA ASN A 177 11.85 9.39 -7.42
C ASN A 177 10.75 10.10 -6.59
N GLU A 178 9.52 10.11 -7.06
CA GLU A 178 8.36 10.59 -6.30
C GLU A 178 7.68 9.43 -5.58
N ILE A 179 7.32 9.64 -4.32
CA ILE A 179 6.76 8.62 -3.42
C ILE A 179 5.24 8.82 -3.36
N TYR A 180 4.48 7.79 -3.76
CA TYR A 180 3.02 7.78 -3.75
C TYR A 180 2.51 6.80 -2.70
N PHE A 181 1.73 7.29 -1.74
CA PHE A 181 1.02 6.43 -0.79
C PHE A 181 -0.07 5.62 -1.51
N ILE A 182 -0.12 4.32 -1.21
CA ILE A 182 -1.13 3.39 -1.76
C ILE A 182 -2.13 2.97 -0.70
N GLU A 183 -1.66 2.38 0.41
CA GLU A 183 -2.52 1.96 1.52
C GLU A 183 -1.75 1.84 2.84
N ALA A 184 -2.49 1.87 3.95
CA ALA A 184 -1.98 1.61 5.28
C ALA A 184 -2.70 0.40 5.90
N ASN A 185 -1.93 -0.53 6.43
CA ASN A 185 -2.39 -1.75 7.06
C ASN A 185 -2.12 -1.68 8.56
N ALA A 186 -3.18 -1.50 9.37
CA ALA A 186 -3.06 -1.37 10.82
C ALA A 186 -2.74 -2.69 11.53
N LEU A 187 -3.08 -3.83 10.93
CA LEU A 187 -2.84 -5.16 11.47
C LEU A 187 -2.34 -6.09 10.35
N PRO A 188 -1.13 -5.86 9.81
CA PRO A 188 -0.55 -6.76 8.83
C PRO A 188 -0.22 -8.11 9.49
N ILE A 189 -0.14 -9.18 8.67
CA ILE A 189 0.14 -10.52 9.18
C ILE A 189 1.55 -10.54 9.80
N PHE A 190 1.62 -10.73 11.12
CA PHE A 190 2.87 -10.81 11.88
C PHE A 190 3.33 -12.27 12.00
N SER A 191 3.99 -12.79 10.97
CA SER A 191 4.41 -14.19 10.92
C SER A 191 5.68 -14.35 10.08
N LYS A 192 6.46 -15.41 10.38
CA LYS A 192 7.66 -15.78 9.60
C LYS A 192 7.36 -16.09 8.12
N SER A 193 6.11 -16.40 7.77
CA SER A 193 5.67 -16.64 6.40
C SER A 193 5.17 -15.40 5.66
N SER A 194 5.14 -14.24 6.34
CA SER A 194 4.80 -12.94 5.75
C SER A 194 6.06 -12.15 5.35
N GLU A 195 5.91 -10.87 5.10
CA GLU A 195 7.03 -9.93 4.87
C GLU A 195 8.05 -9.93 6.02
N ILE A 196 7.65 -10.33 7.23
CA ILE A 196 8.54 -10.48 8.39
C ILE A 196 9.66 -11.47 8.09
N GLY A 197 9.38 -12.58 7.40
CA GLY A 197 10.42 -13.54 7.00
C GLY A 197 11.46 -12.95 6.06
N ALA A 198 11.06 -12.09 5.14
CA ALA A 198 11.97 -11.35 4.27
C ALA A 198 12.81 -10.34 5.06
N ILE A 199 12.19 -9.61 6.01
CA ILE A 199 12.90 -8.69 6.91
C ILE A 199 13.96 -9.41 7.72
N MET A 200 13.62 -10.57 8.30
CA MET A 200 14.59 -11.38 9.06
C MET A 200 15.82 -11.71 8.22
N SER A 201 15.61 -12.15 7.00
CA SER A 201 16.71 -12.53 6.09
C SER A 201 17.53 -11.33 5.62
N LEU A 202 16.87 -10.28 5.13
CA LEU A 202 17.54 -9.15 4.48
C LEU A 202 18.23 -8.21 5.49
N TYR A 203 17.67 -8.07 6.69
CA TYR A 203 18.22 -7.20 7.74
C TYR A 203 19.00 -7.98 8.80
N SER A 204 19.15 -9.31 8.66
CA SER A 204 19.83 -10.18 9.63
C SER A 204 19.31 -10.01 11.07
N ILE A 205 17.98 -9.99 11.24
CA ILE A 205 17.29 -9.81 12.52
C ILE A 205 16.50 -11.07 12.83
N SER A 206 16.58 -11.58 14.08
CA SER A 206 15.80 -12.73 14.49
C SER A 206 14.32 -12.37 14.71
N TYR A 207 13.44 -13.37 14.63
CA TYR A 207 12.02 -13.18 14.95
C TYR A 207 11.82 -12.78 16.41
N GLU A 208 12.64 -13.35 17.29
CA GLU A 208 12.66 -13.09 18.72
C GLU A 208 13.04 -11.63 19.02
N ASP A 209 14.00 -11.06 18.28
CA ASP A 209 14.36 -9.64 18.40
C ASP A 209 13.20 -8.74 17.94
N ILE A 210 12.53 -9.08 16.83
CA ILE A 210 11.37 -8.32 16.35
C ILE A 210 10.24 -8.35 17.39
N CYS A 211 9.96 -9.53 17.98
CA CYS A 211 8.98 -9.66 19.07
C CYS A 211 9.37 -8.85 20.31
N SER A 212 10.65 -8.85 20.68
CA SER A 212 11.16 -8.09 21.81
C SER A 212 10.98 -6.59 21.61
N VAL A 213 11.26 -6.08 20.41
CA VAL A 213 11.00 -4.68 20.04
C VAL A 213 9.51 -4.33 20.17
N LEU A 214 8.61 -5.21 19.70
CA LEU A 214 7.18 -4.99 19.83
C LEU A 214 6.73 -4.95 21.28
N ILE A 215 7.21 -5.87 22.12
CA ILE A 215 6.90 -5.90 23.55
C ILE A 215 7.40 -4.62 24.23
N ASP A 216 8.62 -4.16 23.94
CA ASP A 216 9.17 -2.91 24.51
C ASP A 216 8.29 -1.70 24.15
N VAL A 217 7.86 -1.60 22.90
CA VAL A 217 6.95 -0.53 22.43
C VAL A 217 5.60 -0.57 23.16
N LEU A 218 5.02 -1.77 23.34
CA LEU A 218 3.78 -1.97 24.09
C LEU A 218 3.92 -1.55 25.56
N ILE A 219 4.99 -1.99 26.24
CA ILE A 219 5.26 -1.62 27.63
C ILE A 219 5.40 -0.10 27.77
N LYS A 220 6.21 0.53 26.91
CA LYS A 220 6.39 1.99 26.92
C LYS A 220 5.10 2.77 26.68
N ARG A 221 4.17 2.23 25.91
CA ARG A 221 2.85 2.85 25.70
C ARG A 221 1.95 2.71 26.92
N LEU A 222 2.00 1.56 27.61
CA LEU A 222 1.15 1.31 28.78
C LEU A 222 1.64 2.03 30.06
N MET A 223 2.91 2.41 30.10
CA MET A 223 3.50 3.15 31.22
C MET A 223 3.37 4.69 31.11
N ARG A 224 2.79 5.20 30.05
CA ARG A 224 2.48 6.62 29.82
C ARG A 224 1.05 6.93 30.21
#